data_f26d5d765a09851975e3cea6827a9a4c
#
_entry.id   f26d5d765a09851975e3cea6827a9a4c
#
_cell.length_a   1.000
_cell.length_b   1.000
_cell.length_c   1.000
_cell.angle_alpha   90.00
_cell.angle_beta   90.00
_cell.angle_gamma   90.00
#
_symmetry.space_group_name_H-M   'P 1'
#
loop_
_entity.id
_entity.type
_entity.pdbx_description
1 polymer ?
#
loop_
_entity_poly.entity_id
_entity_poly.type
_entity_poly.pdbx_seq_one_letter_code
_entity_poly.pdbx_strand_id
1 'polypeptide(L)'
;MSRKKVILAYSGGLDTSVAVKWINETYDMDVICYTCDLGQGQDIEAIRQKALRTGASDAVAEDLRALFTDYFCLPSLMAGALYEGKYPLATALGRPLIAQRMVLLAQEKGASAVAHGCTGKGNDQVRFDVTVQTLDPSLQIIAPVREWKWTRTQELEYALKHNIEVEATKKSIYSTDQNLWGRSIEAGILEDPWVEPPADAFQWTADPRTSPNEPEEVEIGFEKGRPISLNGVEKDPVAIIEELNQIAGRHGVGRIDHVENRLVGIKSREIYEAPAAIVLHEAHREIEFLTLSKDALRFRTYVSQAYSDMIYNGLWFSAFHQDLMAFVASNQRYVSGVARVKLFKGHCMITGRKSEHSLYRHELATYEEGDQYDSSAAQGFIKIHGLSQTTQAKHQMLKDMGSHRMELPSIIPPK
;
A
#
# COMPACT_ATOMS: atom_id res chain seq x y z
N MET A 1 7.21 -25.74 36.73
CA MET A 1 6.46 -25.53 35.49
C MET A 1 7.35 -24.72 34.58
N SER A 2 7.40 -24.99 33.27
CA SER A 2 8.12 -24.11 32.33
C SER A 2 7.43 -22.75 32.31
N ARG A 3 8.24 -21.68 32.22
CA ARG A 3 7.69 -20.32 32.05
C ARG A 3 6.82 -20.25 30.79
N LYS A 4 5.78 -19.43 30.82
CA LYS A 4 4.98 -19.13 29.62
C LYS A 4 5.85 -18.39 28.61
N LYS A 5 5.55 -18.55 27.33
CA LYS A 5 6.30 -17.90 26.24
C LYS A 5 5.45 -16.84 25.55
N VAL A 6 6.11 -15.80 25.04
CA VAL A 6 5.51 -14.75 24.22
C VAL A 6 6.36 -14.51 22.96
N ILE A 7 5.72 -14.34 21.82
CA ILE A 7 6.39 -13.93 20.58
C ILE A 7 6.31 -12.41 20.46
N LEU A 8 7.44 -11.72 20.42
CA LEU A 8 7.53 -10.28 20.29
C LEU A 8 7.94 -9.89 18.87
N ALA A 9 7.14 -9.07 18.17
CA ALA A 9 7.58 -8.39 16.95
C ALA A 9 8.76 -7.47 17.31
N TYR A 10 9.94 -7.77 16.79
CA TYR A 10 11.18 -7.12 17.20
C TYR A 10 11.85 -6.43 16.01
N SER A 11 11.97 -5.11 16.09
CA SER A 11 12.61 -4.29 15.06
C SER A 11 14.06 -3.92 15.37
N GLY A 12 14.56 -4.26 16.56
CA GLY A 12 15.87 -3.80 17.05
C GLY A 12 15.90 -2.34 17.52
N GLY A 13 14.79 -1.62 17.45
CA GLY A 13 14.64 -0.26 17.97
C GLY A 13 14.57 -0.21 19.50
N LEU A 14 14.53 1.00 20.07
CA LEU A 14 14.49 1.20 21.52
C LEU A 14 13.27 0.53 22.14
N ASP A 15 12.08 0.87 21.66
CA ASP A 15 10.80 0.44 22.24
C ASP A 15 10.72 -1.11 22.31
N THR A 16 11.07 -1.78 21.22
CA THR A 16 11.05 -3.26 21.17
C THR A 16 12.17 -3.88 22.01
N SER A 17 13.35 -3.24 22.12
CA SER A 17 14.43 -3.71 22.97
C SER A 17 14.09 -3.56 24.46
N VAL A 18 13.48 -2.45 24.86
CA VAL A 18 12.95 -2.26 26.21
C VAL A 18 11.84 -3.27 26.51
N ALA A 19 10.97 -3.55 25.54
CA ALA A 19 9.87 -4.49 25.69
C ALA A 19 10.35 -5.91 26.05
N VAL A 20 11.48 -6.37 25.53
CA VAL A 20 12.05 -7.71 25.88
C VAL A 20 12.19 -7.86 27.39
N LYS A 21 12.87 -6.89 28.03
CA LYS A 21 13.14 -6.95 29.45
C LYS A 21 11.90 -6.66 30.28
N TRP A 22 11.09 -5.69 29.87
CA TRP A 22 9.87 -5.30 30.57
C TRP A 22 8.83 -6.43 30.60
N ILE A 23 8.60 -7.14 29.48
CA ILE A 23 7.68 -8.27 29.43
C ILE A 23 8.15 -9.39 30.35
N ASN A 24 9.46 -9.69 30.33
CA ASN A 24 10.03 -10.72 31.20
C ASN A 24 9.80 -10.41 32.69
N GLU A 25 9.97 -9.16 33.10
CA GLU A 25 9.79 -8.73 34.51
C GLU A 25 8.32 -8.60 34.91
N THR A 26 7.46 -8.09 34.00
CA THR A 26 6.06 -7.77 34.33
C THR A 26 5.16 -8.98 34.25
N TYR A 27 5.39 -9.85 33.25
CA TYR A 27 4.53 -10.99 32.96
C TYR A 27 5.13 -12.34 33.36
N ASP A 28 6.39 -12.38 33.79
CA ASP A 28 7.16 -13.62 34.08
C ASP A 28 7.15 -14.59 32.89
N MET A 29 7.32 -14.06 31.66
CA MET A 29 7.33 -14.83 30.43
C MET A 29 8.71 -14.86 29.77
N ASP A 30 9.03 -15.97 29.13
CA ASP A 30 10.17 -16.07 28.22
C ASP A 30 9.84 -15.40 26.89
N VAL A 31 10.63 -14.40 26.50
CA VAL A 31 10.41 -13.62 25.27
C VAL A 31 11.19 -14.26 24.12
N ILE A 32 10.47 -14.61 23.07
CA ILE A 32 11.02 -15.02 21.77
C ILE A 32 10.85 -13.84 20.81
N CYS A 33 11.96 -13.28 20.36
CA CYS A 33 11.91 -12.17 19.39
C CYS A 33 11.73 -12.69 17.97
N TYR A 34 10.85 -12.05 17.23
CA TYR A 34 10.59 -12.34 15.83
C TYR A 34 10.88 -11.13 14.96
N THR A 35 11.74 -11.29 13.97
CA THR A 35 12.12 -10.27 12.99
C THR A 35 11.96 -10.86 11.59
N CYS A 36 11.47 -10.05 10.63
CA CYS A 36 11.43 -10.48 9.23
C CYS A 36 11.96 -9.40 8.30
N ASP A 37 12.50 -9.83 7.16
CA ASP A 37 12.86 -8.97 6.04
C ASP A 37 11.68 -8.87 5.07
N LEU A 38 11.15 -7.66 4.92
CA LEU A 38 10.17 -7.28 3.91
C LEU A 38 10.76 -6.34 2.85
N GLY A 39 12.09 -6.25 2.78
CA GLY A 39 12.82 -5.32 1.91
C GLY A 39 13.13 -3.96 2.55
N GLN A 40 13.23 -3.91 3.88
CA GLN A 40 13.60 -2.70 4.60
C GLN A 40 15.09 -2.37 4.55
N GLY A 41 15.92 -3.24 3.94
CA GLY A 41 17.36 -3.01 3.77
C GLY A 41 18.18 -3.08 5.06
N GLN A 42 17.69 -3.79 6.06
CA GLN A 42 18.37 -4.01 7.35
C GLN A 42 19.01 -5.41 7.40
N ASP A 43 20.10 -5.53 8.13
CA ASP A 43 20.70 -6.83 8.46
C ASP A 43 19.87 -7.52 9.55
N ILE A 44 18.93 -8.39 9.15
CA ILE A 44 18.05 -9.09 10.07
C ILE A 44 18.78 -10.06 10.99
N GLU A 45 19.95 -10.60 10.57
CA GLU A 45 20.77 -11.45 11.43
C GLU A 45 21.44 -10.62 12.55
N ALA A 46 21.93 -9.43 12.24
CA ALA A 46 22.44 -8.51 13.26
C ALA A 46 21.35 -8.13 14.28
N ILE A 47 20.11 -7.90 13.81
CA ILE A 47 18.94 -7.63 14.66
C ILE A 47 18.63 -8.86 15.53
N ARG A 48 18.64 -10.08 14.97
CA ARG A 48 18.45 -11.32 15.71
C ARG A 48 19.48 -11.48 16.83
N GLN A 49 20.75 -11.23 16.54
CA GLN A 49 21.81 -11.29 17.54
C GLN A 49 21.64 -10.22 18.64
N LYS A 50 21.21 -9.02 18.27
CA LYS A 50 20.87 -7.98 19.23
C LYS A 50 19.75 -8.41 20.17
N ALA A 51 18.69 -9.05 19.66
CA ALA A 51 17.60 -9.57 20.48
C ALA A 51 18.11 -10.54 21.58
N LEU A 52 18.99 -11.47 21.21
CA LEU A 52 19.59 -12.42 22.15
C LEU A 52 20.44 -11.69 23.21
N ARG A 53 21.27 -10.72 22.82
CA ARG A 53 22.05 -9.89 23.76
C ARG A 53 21.17 -9.05 24.68
N THR A 54 19.98 -8.65 24.22
CA THR A 54 19.01 -7.89 25.00
C THR A 54 18.29 -8.75 26.06
N GLY A 55 18.42 -10.07 25.98
CA GLY A 55 17.86 -11.01 26.95
C GLY A 55 16.65 -11.80 26.45
N ALA A 56 16.42 -11.84 25.15
CA ALA A 56 15.44 -12.77 24.58
C ALA A 56 15.87 -14.23 24.79
N SER A 57 14.93 -15.12 25.12
CA SER A 57 15.17 -16.55 25.31
C SER A 57 15.46 -17.28 23.99
N ASP A 58 14.93 -16.76 22.89
CA ASP A 58 15.15 -17.22 21.52
C ASP A 58 14.90 -16.04 20.57
N ALA A 59 15.45 -16.13 19.34
CA ALA A 59 15.23 -15.11 18.32
C ALA A 59 15.21 -15.74 16.94
N VAL A 60 14.15 -15.43 16.19
CA VAL A 60 13.89 -15.95 14.84
C VAL A 60 13.94 -14.80 13.84
N ALA A 61 14.61 -15.01 12.72
CA ALA A 61 14.69 -14.07 11.60
C ALA A 61 14.30 -14.79 10.30
N GLU A 62 13.45 -14.19 9.49
CA GLU A 62 12.95 -14.77 8.23
C GLU A 62 13.04 -13.76 7.08
N ASP A 63 13.53 -14.18 5.91
CA ASP A 63 13.36 -13.42 4.67
C ASP A 63 11.98 -13.72 4.06
N LEU A 64 11.10 -12.73 4.07
CA LEU A 64 9.75 -12.84 3.57
C LEU A 64 9.47 -11.99 2.32
N ARG A 65 10.51 -11.45 1.67
CA ARG A 65 10.33 -10.54 0.51
C ARG A 65 9.51 -11.16 -0.60
N ALA A 66 9.79 -12.41 -0.97
CA ALA A 66 9.05 -13.12 -2.02
C ALA A 66 7.58 -13.34 -1.60
N LEU A 67 7.35 -13.83 -0.37
CA LEU A 67 6.01 -14.05 0.14
C LEU A 67 5.21 -12.75 0.27
N PHE A 68 5.84 -11.67 0.75
CA PHE A 68 5.24 -10.34 0.84
C PHE A 68 4.83 -9.82 -0.54
N THR A 69 5.72 -9.97 -1.52
CA THR A 69 5.44 -9.56 -2.88
C THR A 69 4.28 -10.35 -3.48
N ASP A 70 4.36 -11.68 -3.48
CA ASP A 70 3.41 -12.54 -4.17
C ASP A 70 2.00 -12.52 -3.58
N TYR A 71 1.91 -12.48 -2.25
CA TYR A 71 0.62 -12.65 -1.56
C TYR A 71 0.05 -11.36 -0.98
N PHE A 72 0.80 -10.23 -0.99
CA PHE A 72 0.31 -8.95 -0.46
C PHE A 72 0.46 -7.81 -1.48
N CYS A 73 1.66 -7.55 -2.00
CA CYS A 73 1.86 -6.43 -2.93
C CYS A 73 1.15 -6.65 -4.26
N LEU A 74 1.32 -7.81 -4.90
CA LEU A 74 0.73 -8.07 -6.21
C LEU A 74 -0.80 -8.18 -6.17
N PRO A 75 -1.45 -8.83 -5.21
CA PRO A 75 -2.90 -8.76 -5.09
C PRO A 75 -3.42 -7.33 -4.90
N SER A 76 -2.72 -6.49 -4.12
CA SER A 76 -3.05 -5.07 -3.97
C SER A 76 -2.91 -4.30 -5.29
N LEU A 77 -1.84 -4.53 -6.05
CA LEU A 77 -1.64 -3.98 -7.39
C LEU A 77 -2.76 -4.40 -8.34
N MET A 78 -3.03 -5.70 -8.44
CA MET A 78 -4.07 -6.27 -9.31
C MET A 78 -5.47 -5.75 -8.96
N ALA A 79 -5.74 -5.49 -7.68
CA ALA A 79 -6.95 -4.83 -7.22
C ALA A 79 -6.96 -3.31 -7.52
N GLY A 80 -5.83 -2.71 -7.87
CA GLY A 80 -5.68 -1.26 -8.02
C GLY A 80 -5.88 -0.51 -6.71
N ALA A 81 -5.47 -1.11 -5.58
CA ALA A 81 -5.74 -0.59 -4.26
C ALA A 81 -4.80 0.58 -3.92
N LEU A 82 -5.36 1.77 -3.89
CA LEU A 82 -4.72 3.01 -3.42
C LEU A 82 -5.63 3.64 -2.36
N TYR A 83 -5.17 3.70 -1.12
CA TYR A 83 -5.96 4.31 -0.05
C TYR A 83 -6.17 5.80 -0.33
N GLU A 84 -7.44 6.20 -0.31
CA GLU A 84 -7.90 7.56 -0.67
C GLU A 84 -7.34 8.02 -2.04
N GLY A 85 -7.09 7.07 -2.95
CA GLY A 85 -6.60 7.31 -4.31
C GLY A 85 -5.12 7.70 -4.41
N LYS A 86 -4.35 7.61 -3.33
CA LYS A 86 -2.95 8.05 -3.28
C LYS A 86 -1.98 7.04 -2.71
N TYR A 87 -2.27 6.47 -1.55
CA TYR A 87 -1.33 5.68 -0.77
C TYR A 87 -1.34 4.20 -1.18
N PRO A 88 -0.20 3.64 -1.67
CA PRO A 88 -0.11 2.23 -2.10
C PRO A 88 -0.06 1.21 -0.95
N LEU A 89 -0.33 1.62 0.30
CA LEU A 89 -0.57 0.74 1.45
C LEU A 89 0.66 -0.05 1.97
N ALA A 90 1.88 0.40 1.70
CA ALA A 90 3.09 -0.34 2.01
C ALA A 90 3.14 -0.88 3.45
N THR A 91 2.99 -0.01 4.44
CA THR A 91 2.98 -0.40 5.86
C THR A 91 1.77 -1.27 6.20
N ALA A 92 0.59 -0.92 5.67
CA ALA A 92 -0.66 -1.64 5.93
C ALA A 92 -0.63 -3.09 5.42
N LEU A 93 0.06 -3.36 4.30
CA LEU A 93 0.26 -4.69 3.74
C LEU A 93 1.25 -5.54 4.56
N GLY A 94 2.29 -4.92 5.14
CA GLY A 94 3.31 -5.64 5.91
C GLY A 94 2.79 -6.18 7.25
N ARG A 95 1.92 -5.45 7.93
CA ARG A 95 1.48 -5.81 9.30
C ARG A 95 0.71 -7.12 9.39
N PRO A 96 -0.28 -7.42 8.53
CA PRO A 96 -0.97 -8.72 8.56
C PRO A 96 -0.03 -9.90 8.30
N LEU A 97 0.97 -9.76 7.43
CA LEU A 97 1.96 -10.81 7.21
C LEU A 97 2.81 -11.06 8.48
N ILE A 98 3.35 -10.00 9.08
CA ILE A 98 4.15 -10.12 10.31
C ILE A 98 3.31 -10.79 11.41
N ALA A 99 2.08 -10.33 11.62
CA ALA A 99 1.19 -10.88 12.63
C ALA A 99 0.84 -12.36 12.37
N GLN A 100 0.61 -12.75 11.12
CA GLN A 100 0.39 -14.15 10.74
C GLN A 100 1.60 -15.03 11.11
N ARG A 101 2.80 -14.57 10.77
CA ARG A 101 4.03 -15.35 11.10
C ARG A 101 4.24 -15.47 12.59
N MET A 102 3.92 -14.42 13.35
CA MET A 102 3.97 -14.46 14.82
C MET A 102 2.98 -15.48 15.39
N VAL A 103 1.76 -15.56 14.87
CA VAL A 103 0.77 -16.56 15.30
C VAL A 103 1.25 -17.97 14.99
N LEU A 104 1.77 -18.22 13.78
CA LEU A 104 2.32 -19.52 13.41
C LEU A 104 3.50 -19.91 14.30
N LEU A 105 4.41 -18.97 14.58
CA LEU A 105 5.54 -19.20 15.49
C LEU A 105 5.07 -19.44 16.93
N ALA A 106 4.01 -18.75 17.38
CA ALA A 106 3.43 -18.97 18.70
C ALA A 106 2.90 -20.42 18.84
N GLN A 107 2.22 -20.91 17.82
CA GLN A 107 1.73 -22.29 17.77
C GLN A 107 2.89 -23.29 17.76
N GLU A 108 3.93 -23.07 16.95
CA GLU A 108 5.12 -23.92 16.87
C GLU A 108 5.88 -23.99 18.22
N LYS A 109 6.09 -22.84 18.86
CA LYS A 109 6.87 -22.74 20.11
C LYS A 109 6.03 -23.00 21.37
N GLY A 110 4.72 -23.19 21.24
CA GLY A 110 3.80 -23.33 22.36
C GLY A 110 3.73 -22.05 23.22
N ALA A 111 3.80 -20.87 22.56
CA ALA A 111 3.62 -19.59 23.22
C ALA A 111 2.14 -19.30 23.48
N SER A 112 1.86 -18.64 24.61
CA SER A 112 0.48 -18.25 25.01
C SER A 112 0.15 -16.82 24.71
N ALA A 113 1.13 -16.05 24.20
CA ALA A 113 0.96 -14.63 23.92
C ALA A 113 1.78 -14.19 22.69
N VAL A 114 1.34 -13.08 22.11
CA VAL A 114 2.10 -12.29 21.15
C VAL A 114 2.23 -10.86 21.65
N ALA A 115 3.30 -10.16 21.26
CA ALA A 115 3.53 -8.78 21.69
C ALA A 115 4.03 -7.91 20.53
N HIS A 116 3.72 -6.61 20.59
CA HIS A 116 4.20 -5.61 19.62
C HIS A 116 4.44 -4.25 20.25
N GLY A 117 5.33 -3.44 19.66
CA GLY A 117 5.70 -2.11 20.15
C GLY A 117 4.86 -0.95 19.59
N CYS A 118 3.66 -1.19 19.07
CA CYS A 118 2.84 -0.13 18.47
C CYS A 118 2.23 0.80 19.50
N THR A 119 2.19 2.10 19.18
CA THR A 119 1.57 3.13 20.01
C THR A 119 0.05 3.14 19.90
N GLY A 120 -0.64 3.69 20.92
CA GLY A 120 -2.11 3.80 20.94
C GLY A 120 -2.72 4.78 19.94
N LYS A 121 -1.91 5.60 19.26
CA LYS A 121 -2.37 6.58 18.24
C LYS A 121 -2.16 6.11 16.80
N GLY A 122 -1.36 5.04 16.60
CA GLY A 122 -1.04 4.52 15.28
C GLY A 122 -2.09 3.52 14.77
N ASN A 123 -2.19 3.38 13.45
CA ASN A 123 -3.05 2.39 12.80
C ASN A 123 -2.54 0.95 13.03
N ASP A 124 -1.23 0.78 13.16
CA ASP A 124 -0.56 -0.51 13.18
C ASP A 124 -0.98 -1.41 14.33
N GLN A 125 -1.26 -0.83 15.51
CA GLN A 125 -1.80 -1.60 16.63
C GLN A 125 -3.09 -2.34 16.25
N VAL A 126 -4.00 -1.66 15.52
CA VAL A 126 -5.26 -2.26 15.09
C VAL A 126 -5.00 -3.39 14.11
N ARG A 127 -4.07 -3.21 13.17
CA ARG A 127 -3.69 -4.20 12.17
C ARG A 127 -3.10 -5.46 12.82
N PHE A 128 -2.22 -5.31 13.82
CA PHE A 128 -1.69 -6.43 14.59
C PHE A 128 -2.79 -7.12 15.40
N ASP A 129 -3.50 -6.37 16.25
CA ASP A 129 -4.48 -6.93 17.18
C ASP A 129 -5.59 -7.66 16.44
N VAL A 130 -6.19 -7.05 15.40
CA VAL A 130 -7.27 -7.66 14.62
C VAL A 130 -6.78 -8.90 13.87
N THR A 131 -5.58 -8.87 13.28
CA THR A 131 -5.02 -10.03 12.60
C THR A 131 -4.81 -11.19 13.55
N VAL A 132 -4.19 -10.95 14.72
CA VAL A 132 -3.96 -12.00 15.73
C VAL A 132 -5.28 -12.58 16.22
N GLN A 133 -6.25 -11.73 16.59
CA GLN A 133 -7.56 -12.18 17.05
C GLN A 133 -8.33 -12.96 15.99
N THR A 134 -8.15 -12.63 14.72
CA THR A 134 -8.78 -13.36 13.61
C THR A 134 -8.17 -14.73 13.41
N LEU A 135 -6.85 -14.85 13.52
CA LEU A 135 -6.13 -16.09 13.25
C LEU A 135 -6.08 -17.05 14.45
N ASP A 136 -5.93 -16.50 15.66
CA ASP A 136 -5.95 -17.29 16.90
C ASP A 136 -6.45 -16.43 18.08
N PRO A 137 -7.77 -16.45 18.36
CA PRO A 137 -8.36 -15.68 19.45
C PRO A 137 -7.96 -16.14 20.85
N SER A 138 -7.27 -17.28 20.99
CA SER A 138 -6.78 -17.78 22.28
C SER A 138 -5.48 -17.12 22.73
N LEU A 139 -4.74 -16.47 21.82
CA LEU A 139 -3.49 -15.79 22.14
C LEU A 139 -3.75 -14.48 22.88
N GLN A 140 -3.05 -14.30 24.00
CA GLN A 140 -3.01 -13.01 24.68
C GLN A 140 -2.20 -12.01 23.85
N ILE A 141 -2.72 -10.79 23.67
CA ILE A 141 -1.98 -9.69 23.03
C ILE A 141 -1.40 -8.77 24.11
N ILE A 142 -0.09 -8.57 24.09
CA ILE A 142 0.63 -7.69 25.00
C ILE A 142 1.17 -6.51 24.18
N ALA A 143 0.84 -5.30 24.59
CA ALA A 143 1.28 -4.09 23.93
C ALA A 143 2.00 -3.16 24.89
N PRO A 144 3.29 -3.39 25.20
CA PRO A 144 4.03 -2.73 26.24
C PRO A 144 3.93 -1.19 26.16
N VAL A 145 4.09 -0.61 24.98
CA VAL A 145 4.04 0.83 24.78
C VAL A 145 2.69 1.44 25.18
N ARG A 146 1.58 0.71 24.99
CA ARG A 146 0.25 1.13 25.46
C ARG A 146 0.09 1.02 26.97
N GLU A 147 0.78 0.07 27.56
CA GLU A 147 0.63 -0.27 28.99
C GLU A 147 1.50 0.60 29.88
N TRP A 148 2.81 0.74 29.55
CA TRP A 148 3.73 1.51 30.40
C TRP A 148 3.53 3.01 30.27
N LYS A 149 3.05 3.54 29.12
CA LYS A 149 2.78 4.96 28.86
C LYS A 149 3.98 5.87 29.16
N TRP A 150 5.19 5.38 28.96
CA TRP A 150 6.42 6.12 29.24
C TRP A 150 6.71 7.14 28.15
N THR A 151 7.40 8.19 28.56
CA THR A 151 8.04 9.13 27.65
C THR A 151 9.34 8.52 27.10
N ARG A 152 9.81 9.01 25.98
CA ARG A 152 11.10 8.62 25.39
C ARG A 152 12.26 8.70 26.40
N THR A 153 12.27 9.71 27.28
CA THR A 153 13.27 9.88 28.34
C THR A 153 13.20 8.72 29.33
N GLN A 154 12.02 8.35 29.77
CA GLN A 154 11.84 7.24 30.71
C GLN A 154 12.23 5.88 30.09
N GLU A 155 11.97 5.67 28.80
CA GLU A 155 12.44 4.48 28.08
C GLU A 155 13.97 4.41 28.03
N LEU A 156 14.63 5.52 27.75
CA LEU A 156 16.09 5.61 27.75
C LEU A 156 16.69 5.37 29.16
N GLU A 157 16.08 5.92 30.20
CA GLU A 157 16.49 5.68 31.59
C GLU A 157 16.36 4.19 31.97
N TYR A 158 15.24 3.56 31.57
CA TYR A 158 15.04 2.13 31.78
C TYR A 158 16.06 1.29 31.00
N ALA A 159 16.33 1.63 29.74
CA ALA A 159 17.31 0.95 28.91
C ALA A 159 18.73 1.04 29.54
N LEU A 160 19.14 2.20 30.02
CA LEU A 160 20.43 2.39 30.70
C LEU A 160 20.50 1.57 31.99
N LYS A 161 19.46 1.59 32.83
CA LYS A 161 19.38 0.81 34.05
C LYS A 161 19.56 -0.68 33.84
N HIS A 162 19.06 -1.20 32.74
CA HIS A 162 19.09 -2.64 32.40
C HIS A 162 20.20 -3.00 31.42
N ASN A 163 21.16 -2.10 31.12
CA ASN A 163 22.26 -2.28 30.16
C ASN A 163 21.76 -2.75 28.77
N ILE A 164 20.60 -2.26 28.35
CA ILE A 164 20.07 -2.51 27.00
C ILE A 164 20.86 -1.65 26.02
N GLU A 165 21.43 -2.28 25.00
CA GLU A 165 22.18 -1.61 23.95
C GLU A 165 21.24 -0.68 23.14
N VAL A 166 21.40 0.63 23.34
CA VAL A 166 20.69 1.65 22.58
C VAL A 166 21.68 2.26 21.62
N GLU A 167 21.43 2.11 20.33
CA GLU A 167 22.21 2.84 19.35
C GLU A 167 22.01 4.33 19.61
N ALA A 168 23.12 5.07 19.75
CA ALA A 168 23.12 6.52 19.76
C ALA A 168 22.79 7.01 18.35
N THR A 169 21.59 6.73 17.88
CA THR A 169 21.13 7.28 16.61
C THR A 169 21.03 8.79 16.76
N LYS A 170 21.74 9.52 15.88
CA LYS A 170 21.42 10.93 15.63
C LYS A 170 19.89 11.01 15.59
N LYS A 171 19.29 11.85 16.44
CA LYS A 171 17.85 12.06 16.48
C LYS A 171 17.35 12.19 15.05
N SER A 172 16.77 11.13 14.49
CA SER A 172 15.93 11.30 13.33
C SER A 172 14.77 12.19 13.78
N ILE A 173 14.60 13.31 13.13
CA ILE A 173 13.49 14.24 13.39
C ILE A 173 12.18 13.56 12.97
N TYR A 174 12.28 12.58 12.06
CA TYR A 174 11.16 11.87 11.47
C TYR A 174 11.03 10.45 12.03
N SER A 175 9.80 10.01 12.20
CA SER A 175 9.45 8.59 12.33
C SER A 175 9.34 7.99 10.93
N THR A 176 10.02 6.88 10.69
CA THR A 176 10.04 6.23 9.37
C THR A 176 9.77 4.75 9.49
N ASP A 177 8.98 4.22 8.56
CA ASP A 177 8.76 2.79 8.37
C ASP A 177 8.85 2.46 6.88
N GLN A 178 9.49 1.35 6.53
CA GLN A 178 9.74 1.00 5.13
C GLN A 178 9.74 -0.50 4.91
N ASN A 179 9.39 -0.88 3.69
CA ASN A 179 9.51 -2.22 3.14
C ASN A 179 9.71 -2.12 1.62
N LEU A 180 9.75 -3.24 0.92
CA LEU A 180 9.93 -3.29 -0.54
C LEU A 180 8.95 -2.41 -1.32
N TRP A 181 7.70 -2.25 -0.82
CA TRP A 181 6.60 -1.57 -1.52
C TRP A 181 6.57 -0.06 -1.30
N GLY A 182 7.21 0.43 -0.27
CA GLY A 182 7.30 1.87 0.00
C GLY A 182 7.78 2.22 1.40
N ARG A 183 7.94 3.51 1.61
CA ARG A 183 8.42 4.12 2.85
C ARG A 183 7.45 5.19 3.31
N SER A 184 7.07 5.19 4.59
CA SER A 184 6.31 6.26 5.24
C SER A 184 7.23 7.12 6.10
N ILE A 185 6.91 8.40 6.18
CA ILE A 185 7.67 9.41 6.90
C ILE A 185 6.69 10.35 7.60
N GLU A 186 6.76 10.43 8.91
CA GLU A 186 5.87 11.26 9.73
C GLU A 186 6.61 11.95 10.88
N ALA A 187 5.92 12.77 11.61
CA ALA A 187 6.35 13.49 12.81
C ALA A 187 7.20 14.75 12.54
N GLY A 188 7.46 15.49 13.61
CA GLY A 188 8.26 16.72 13.58
C GLY A 188 7.60 17.81 12.73
N ILE A 189 8.40 18.45 11.89
CA ILE A 189 7.93 19.56 11.04
C ILE A 189 6.87 19.15 10.03
N LEU A 190 6.77 17.84 9.71
CA LEU A 190 5.78 17.31 8.76
C LEU A 190 4.36 17.33 9.32
N GLU A 191 4.18 17.49 10.63
CA GLU A 191 2.86 17.61 11.27
C GLU A 191 2.10 18.89 10.86
N ASP A 192 2.80 19.91 10.41
CA ASP A 192 2.18 21.11 9.85
C ASP A 192 1.93 20.93 8.33
N PRO A 193 0.67 20.79 7.90
CA PRO A 193 0.35 20.57 6.49
C PRO A 193 0.63 21.76 5.57
N TRP A 194 0.96 22.93 6.13
CA TRP A 194 1.35 24.13 5.36
C TRP A 194 2.86 24.21 5.08
N VAL A 195 3.65 23.37 5.72
CA VAL A 195 5.12 23.36 5.54
C VAL A 195 5.50 22.37 4.44
N GLU A 196 6.27 22.80 3.43
CA GLU A 196 6.85 21.91 2.43
C GLU A 196 7.76 20.89 3.11
N PRO A 197 7.64 19.57 2.78
CA PRO A 197 8.52 18.57 3.34
C PRO A 197 9.98 18.88 3.01
N PRO A 198 10.87 18.95 4.00
CA PRO A 198 12.28 19.20 3.76
C PRO A 198 12.93 18.13 2.89
N ALA A 199 13.94 18.49 2.12
CA ALA A 199 14.61 17.59 1.19
C ALA A 199 15.22 16.36 1.87
N ASP A 200 15.68 16.49 3.12
CA ASP A 200 16.27 15.41 3.91
C ASP A 200 15.25 14.37 4.43
N ALA A 201 13.95 14.65 4.35
CA ALA A 201 12.91 13.67 4.62
C ALA A 201 12.92 12.53 3.58
N PHE A 202 13.27 12.84 2.33
CA PHE A 202 13.29 11.88 1.23
C PHE A 202 14.64 11.16 1.11
N GLN A 203 14.59 9.83 0.94
CA GLN A 203 15.79 9.00 0.83
C GLN A 203 15.79 8.11 -0.42
N TRP A 204 14.61 7.73 -0.90
CA TRP A 204 14.46 6.85 -2.07
C TRP A 204 14.31 7.64 -3.37
N THR A 205 13.85 8.89 -3.27
CA THR A 205 13.54 9.71 -4.44
C THR A 205 14.42 10.96 -4.48
N ALA A 206 15.04 11.18 -5.61
CA ALA A 206 15.79 12.41 -5.89
C ALA A 206 14.85 13.63 -5.90
N ASP A 207 15.37 14.79 -5.55
CA ASP A 207 14.63 16.04 -5.79
C ASP A 207 14.41 16.20 -7.30
N PRO A 208 13.16 16.42 -7.77
CA PRO A 208 12.87 16.62 -9.18
C PRO A 208 13.71 17.71 -9.84
N ARG A 209 14.13 18.74 -9.08
CA ARG A 209 14.99 19.84 -9.57
C ARG A 209 16.40 19.37 -9.90
N THR A 210 16.90 18.35 -9.20
CA THR A 210 18.26 17.81 -9.36
C THR A 210 18.32 16.44 -10.02
N SER A 211 17.16 15.81 -10.30
CA SER A 211 17.07 14.55 -11.01
C SER A 211 17.56 14.69 -12.46
N PRO A 212 17.87 13.59 -13.18
CA PRO A 212 18.42 13.63 -14.54
C PRO A 212 17.62 14.54 -15.49
N ASN A 213 18.35 15.23 -16.40
CA ASN A 213 17.73 16.10 -17.40
C ASN A 213 17.24 15.33 -18.63
N GLU A 214 17.70 14.10 -18.81
CA GLU A 214 17.21 13.21 -19.86
C GLU A 214 16.14 12.29 -19.27
N PRO A 215 15.00 12.10 -19.98
CA PRO A 215 13.99 11.14 -19.56
C PRO A 215 14.49 9.70 -19.72
N GLU A 216 13.99 8.79 -18.88
CA GLU A 216 14.26 7.36 -19.00
C GLU A 216 12.95 6.62 -19.31
N GLU A 217 12.97 5.75 -20.32
CA GLU A 217 11.83 4.92 -20.67
C GLU A 217 12.05 3.48 -20.15
N VAL A 218 11.00 2.89 -19.59
CA VAL A 218 10.97 1.51 -19.15
C VAL A 218 9.77 0.79 -19.75
N GLU A 219 9.95 -0.45 -20.18
CA GLU A 219 8.86 -1.33 -20.62
C GLU A 219 8.58 -2.36 -19.53
N ILE A 220 7.31 -2.45 -19.10
CA ILE A 220 6.87 -3.39 -18.08
C ILE A 220 5.89 -4.37 -18.71
N GLY A 221 6.25 -5.65 -18.69
CA GLY A 221 5.40 -6.73 -19.16
C GLY A 221 4.55 -7.30 -18.02
N PHE A 222 3.28 -7.55 -18.34
CA PHE A 222 2.30 -8.16 -17.43
C PHE A 222 1.72 -9.44 -18.01
N GLU A 223 1.52 -10.43 -17.16
CA GLU A 223 0.70 -11.61 -17.45
C GLU A 223 -0.35 -11.78 -16.36
N LYS A 224 -1.64 -11.78 -16.76
CA LYS A 224 -2.79 -11.90 -15.84
C LYS A 224 -2.71 -10.94 -14.66
N GLY A 225 -2.30 -9.70 -14.94
CA GLY A 225 -2.14 -8.63 -13.97
C GLY A 225 -0.83 -8.64 -13.15
N ARG A 226 0.00 -9.67 -13.27
CA ARG A 226 1.29 -9.77 -12.57
C ARG A 226 2.42 -9.21 -13.44
N PRO A 227 3.30 -8.37 -12.92
CA PRO A 227 4.49 -7.96 -13.63
C PRO A 227 5.45 -9.16 -13.75
N ILE A 228 5.93 -9.43 -14.99
CA ILE A 228 6.77 -10.57 -15.31
C ILE A 228 8.08 -10.19 -16.00
N SER A 229 8.19 -8.97 -16.50
CA SER A 229 9.39 -8.52 -17.19
C SER A 229 9.61 -7.02 -17.08
N LEU A 230 10.87 -6.63 -17.14
CA LEU A 230 11.30 -5.24 -17.23
C LEU A 230 12.25 -5.09 -18.42
N ASN A 231 11.96 -4.14 -19.31
CA ASN A 231 12.73 -3.87 -20.55
C ASN A 231 12.94 -5.16 -21.41
N GLY A 232 11.91 -6.00 -21.50
CA GLY A 232 11.93 -7.23 -22.28
C GLY A 232 12.67 -8.41 -21.61
N VAL A 233 13.21 -8.22 -20.41
CA VAL A 233 13.89 -9.27 -19.63
C VAL A 233 12.95 -9.82 -18.57
N GLU A 234 12.70 -11.11 -18.59
CA GLU A 234 11.93 -11.80 -17.53
C GLU A 234 12.69 -11.73 -16.21
N LYS A 235 11.94 -11.39 -15.15
CA LYS A 235 12.47 -11.26 -13.79
C LYS A 235 11.38 -11.66 -12.79
N ASP A 236 11.83 -12.12 -11.62
CA ASP A 236 10.92 -12.29 -10.52
C ASP A 236 10.37 -10.93 -10.03
N PRO A 237 9.17 -10.89 -9.46
CA PRO A 237 8.53 -9.63 -9.07
C PRO A 237 9.31 -8.83 -8.01
N VAL A 238 10.06 -9.47 -7.11
CA VAL A 238 10.92 -8.76 -6.12
C VAL A 238 11.97 -7.95 -6.85
N ALA A 239 12.69 -8.59 -7.80
CA ALA A 239 13.71 -7.92 -8.60
C ALA A 239 13.13 -6.77 -9.45
N ILE A 240 11.93 -6.93 -10.02
CA ILE A 240 11.25 -5.87 -10.77
C ILE A 240 10.98 -4.66 -9.84
N ILE A 241 10.46 -4.89 -8.64
CA ILE A 241 10.15 -3.83 -7.68
C ILE A 241 11.43 -3.11 -7.22
N GLU A 242 12.48 -3.87 -6.87
CA GLU A 242 13.75 -3.31 -6.42
C GLU A 242 14.38 -2.42 -7.52
N GLU A 243 14.42 -2.90 -8.76
CA GLU A 243 14.97 -2.14 -9.88
C GLU A 243 14.11 -0.90 -10.22
N LEU A 244 12.78 -1.02 -10.23
CA LEU A 244 11.88 0.11 -10.43
C LEU A 244 11.98 1.15 -9.31
N ASN A 245 12.17 0.73 -8.06
CA ASN A 245 12.41 1.67 -6.95
C ASN A 245 13.67 2.51 -7.21
N GLN A 246 14.73 1.89 -7.74
CA GLN A 246 15.97 2.60 -8.07
C GLN A 246 15.80 3.53 -9.29
N ILE A 247 15.23 3.02 -10.39
CA ILE A 247 15.06 3.79 -11.63
C ILE A 247 14.10 4.96 -11.40
N ALA A 248 12.91 4.70 -10.90
CA ALA A 248 11.89 5.73 -10.70
C ALA A 248 12.29 6.73 -9.59
N GLY A 249 12.91 6.23 -8.52
CA GLY A 249 13.44 7.07 -7.44
C GLY A 249 14.50 8.05 -7.93
N ARG A 250 15.43 7.61 -8.79
CA ARG A 250 16.44 8.47 -9.42
C ARG A 250 15.81 9.64 -10.21
N HIS A 251 14.64 9.44 -10.81
CA HIS A 251 13.89 10.46 -11.51
C HIS A 251 12.92 11.26 -10.62
N GLY A 252 12.96 11.05 -9.30
CA GLY A 252 12.10 11.75 -8.33
C GLY A 252 10.63 11.28 -8.34
N VAL A 253 10.32 10.16 -9.01
CA VAL A 253 8.97 9.60 -9.07
C VAL A 253 8.66 8.83 -7.80
N GLY A 254 7.41 8.93 -7.32
CA GLY A 254 6.91 8.17 -6.18
C GLY A 254 6.79 8.95 -4.87
N ARG A 255 7.00 10.28 -4.87
CA ARG A 255 6.71 11.13 -3.70
C ARG A 255 5.23 11.40 -3.57
N ILE A 256 4.70 11.19 -2.38
CA ILE A 256 3.29 11.40 -2.05
C ILE A 256 3.21 12.21 -0.76
N ASP A 257 2.50 13.32 -0.80
CA ASP A 257 2.10 14.11 0.37
C ASP A 257 0.60 13.95 0.56
N HIS A 258 0.19 13.42 1.71
CA HIS A 258 -1.19 13.03 1.92
C HIS A 258 -1.68 13.39 3.33
N VAL A 259 -2.78 14.12 3.38
CA VAL A 259 -3.55 14.26 4.62
C VAL A 259 -4.62 13.20 4.61
N GLU A 260 -4.38 12.13 5.34
CA GLU A 260 -5.21 10.92 5.34
C GLU A 260 -6.11 10.83 6.57
N ASN A 261 -7.15 10.01 6.48
CA ASN A 261 -7.99 9.65 7.61
C ASN A 261 -7.45 8.38 8.27
N ARG A 262 -6.90 8.51 9.50
CA ARG A 262 -6.47 7.35 10.28
C ARG A 262 -7.66 6.54 10.79
N LEU A 263 -7.44 5.25 10.93
CA LEU A 263 -8.40 4.28 11.43
C LEU A 263 -8.94 4.66 12.83
N VAL A 264 -8.10 5.29 13.64
CA VAL A 264 -8.44 5.79 14.98
C VAL A 264 -9.27 7.08 14.98
N GLY A 265 -9.72 7.56 13.81
CA GLY A 265 -10.69 8.66 13.69
C GLY A 265 -10.09 10.07 13.63
N ILE A 266 -8.78 10.20 13.46
CA ILE A 266 -8.11 11.50 13.29
C ILE A 266 -7.54 11.66 11.88
N LYS A 267 -7.35 12.89 11.45
CA LYS A 267 -6.54 13.20 10.27
C LYS A 267 -5.07 13.32 10.65
N SER A 268 -4.21 12.79 9.79
CA SER A 268 -2.75 13.01 9.90
C SER A 268 -2.16 13.29 8.53
N ARG A 269 -1.04 13.97 8.52
CA ARG A 269 -0.25 14.11 7.31
C ARG A 269 0.86 13.07 7.30
N GLU A 270 0.91 12.34 6.21
CA GLU A 270 1.90 11.33 5.92
C GLU A 270 2.63 11.68 4.62
N ILE A 271 3.94 11.54 4.64
CA ILE A 271 4.76 11.60 3.44
C ILE A 271 5.17 10.19 3.09
N TYR A 272 5.04 9.83 1.82
CA TYR A 272 5.42 8.51 1.33
C TYR A 272 6.42 8.61 0.18
N GLU A 273 7.26 7.59 0.09
CA GLU A 273 8.07 7.30 -1.09
C GLU A 273 7.73 5.89 -1.55
N ALA A 274 7.17 5.77 -2.75
CA ALA A 274 6.72 4.50 -3.30
C ALA A 274 6.98 4.43 -4.83
N PRO A 275 8.26 4.51 -5.28
CA PRO A 275 8.58 4.66 -6.69
C PRO A 275 8.05 3.52 -7.56
N ALA A 276 8.40 2.28 -7.23
CA ALA A 276 7.94 1.11 -7.99
C ALA A 276 6.43 0.95 -7.94
N ALA A 277 5.81 1.13 -6.76
CA ALA A 277 4.37 0.96 -6.60
C ALA A 277 3.60 1.93 -7.50
N ILE A 278 3.99 3.22 -7.56
CA ILE A 278 3.34 4.22 -8.41
C ILE A 278 3.51 3.85 -9.89
N VAL A 279 4.72 3.49 -10.33
CA VAL A 279 4.96 3.12 -11.73
C VAL A 279 4.18 1.87 -12.12
N LEU A 280 4.15 0.86 -11.26
CA LEU A 280 3.41 -0.38 -11.50
C LEU A 280 1.89 -0.14 -11.55
N HIS A 281 1.33 0.67 -10.66
CA HIS A 281 -0.10 1.02 -10.69
C HIS A 281 -0.48 1.77 -11.96
N GLU A 282 0.33 2.73 -12.40
CA GLU A 282 0.09 3.47 -13.65
C GLU A 282 0.18 2.54 -14.87
N ALA A 283 1.24 1.72 -14.96
CA ALA A 283 1.45 0.80 -16.07
C ALA A 283 0.36 -0.30 -16.14
N HIS A 284 0.03 -0.90 -15.01
CA HIS A 284 -0.98 -1.94 -14.91
C HIS A 284 -2.37 -1.44 -15.34
N ARG A 285 -2.76 -0.25 -14.86
CA ARG A 285 -4.04 0.39 -15.22
C ARG A 285 -4.20 0.58 -16.72
N GLU A 286 -3.11 0.88 -17.43
CA GLU A 286 -3.14 1.05 -18.89
C GLU A 286 -3.38 -0.26 -19.64
N ILE A 287 -2.89 -1.38 -19.12
CA ILE A 287 -3.21 -2.69 -19.70
C ILE A 287 -4.68 -3.05 -19.41
N GLU A 288 -5.21 -2.70 -18.23
CA GLU A 288 -6.63 -2.87 -17.93
C GLU A 288 -7.52 -2.05 -18.88
N PHE A 289 -7.15 -0.81 -19.20
CA PHE A 289 -7.90 0.01 -20.18
C PHE A 289 -7.93 -0.61 -21.57
N LEU A 290 -6.91 -1.37 -21.97
CA LEU A 290 -6.91 -2.10 -23.22
C LEU A 290 -7.77 -3.36 -23.20
N THR A 291 -7.83 -4.06 -22.07
CA THR A 291 -8.27 -5.47 -22.03
C THR A 291 -9.61 -5.68 -21.32
N LEU A 292 -10.06 -4.73 -20.51
CA LEU A 292 -11.31 -4.83 -19.77
C LEU A 292 -12.46 -4.09 -20.47
N SER A 293 -13.66 -4.65 -20.37
CA SER A 293 -14.86 -3.98 -20.86
C SER A 293 -15.17 -2.70 -20.04
N LYS A 294 -15.90 -1.79 -20.65
CA LYS A 294 -16.37 -0.56 -20.00
C LYS A 294 -17.06 -0.81 -18.66
N ASP A 295 -17.92 -1.83 -18.59
CA ASP A 295 -18.68 -2.11 -17.37
C ASP A 295 -17.80 -2.73 -16.29
N ALA A 296 -16.85 -3.61 -16.67
CA ALA A 296 -15.86 -4.16 -15.76
C ALA A 296 -14.96 -3.04 -15.17
N LEU A 297 -14.46 -2.12 -16.00
CA LEU A 297 -13.64 -0.99 -15.55
C LEU A 297 -14.38 -0.08 -14.56
N ARG A 298 -15.67 0.19 -14.82
CA ARG A 298 -16.48 1.03 -13.93
C ARG A 298 -16.75 0.36 -12.59
N PHE A 299 -17.15 -0.90 -12.60
CA PHE A 299 -17.42 -1.64 -11.38
C PHE A 299 -16.15 -1.87 -10.56
N ARG A 300 -15.04 -2.13 -11.23
CA ARG A 300 -13.72 -2.29 -10.60
C ARG A 300 -13.34 -1.11 -9.70
N THR A 301 -13.73 0.12 -10.02
CA THR A 301 -13.44 1.29 -9.19
C THR A 301 -13.98 1.14 -7.76
N TYR A 302 -15.20 0.59 -7.62
CA TYR A 302 -15.78 0.31 -6.29
C TYR A 302 -15.04 -0.82 -5.58
N VAL A 303 -14.65 -1.87 -6.31
CA VAL A 303 -13.88 -2.98 -5.76
C VAL A 303 -12.51 -2.50 -5.29
N SER A 304 -11.81 -1.67 -6.07
CA SER A 304 -10.50 -1.09 -5.71
C SER A 304 -10.57 -0.27 -4.42
N GLN A 305 -11.62 0.55 -4.27
CA GLN A 305 -11.84 1.32 -3.05
C GLN A 305 -12.12 0.39 -1.86
N ALA A 306 -13.04 -0.56 -1.99
CA ALA A 306 -13.35 -1.51 -0.92
C ALA A 306 -12.12 -2.35 -0.53
N TYR A 307 -11.28 -2.72 -1.52
CA TYR A 307 -10.06 -3.47 -1.29
C TYR A 307 -9.02 -2.64 -0.54
N SER A 308 -8.82 -1.37 -0.91
CA SER A 308 -7.88 -0.47 -0.22
C SER A 308 -8.32 -0.18 1.21
N ASP A 309 -9.62 0.04 1.44
CA ASP A 309 -10.18 0.26 2.78
C ASP A 309 -10.04 -1.00 3.65
N MET A 310 -10.28 -2.17 3.09
CA MET A 310 -10.10 -3.45 3.77
C MET A 310 -8.65 -3.65 4.23
N ILE A 311 -7.65 -3.37 3.37
CA ILE A 311 -6.22 -3.44 3.72
C ILE A 311 -5.90 -2.41 4.81
N TYR A 312 -6.29 -1.15 4.59
CA TYR A 312 -5.98 -0.06 5.51
C TYR A 312 -6.49 -0.35 6.92
N ASN A 313 -7.67 -0.96 7.01
CA ASN A 313 -8.35 -1.34 8.24
C ASN A 313 -7.82 -2.64 8.90
N GLY A 314 -6.82 -3.30 8.32
CA GLY A 314 -6.22 -4.52 8.87
C GLY A 314 -7.09 -5.77 8.74
N LEU A 315 -8.01 -5.81 7.77
CA LEU A 315 -8.99 -6.88 7.58
C LEU A 315 -8.56 -7.92 6.53
N TRP A 316 -7.25 -8.12 6.34
CA TRP A 316 -6.67 -9.01 5.33
C TRP A 316 -7.21 -10.44 5.41
N PHE A 317 -7.37 -10.98 6.61
CA PHE A 317 -7.83 -12.35 6.83
C PHE A 317 -9.35 -12.47 7.00
N SER A 318 -10.13 -11.53 6.47
CA SER A 318 -11.58 -11.57 6.47
C SER A 318 -12.16 -12.40 5.31
N ALA A 319 -13.39 -12.90 5.46
CA ALA A 319 -14.13 -13.52 4.35
C ALA A 319 -14.36 -12.51 3.21
N PHE A 320 -14.59 -11.25 3.54
CA PHE A 320 -14.77 -10.19 2.54
C PHE A 320 -13.55 -10.01 1.63
N HIS A 321 -12.32 -10.20 2.16
CA HIS A 321 -11.12 -10.23 1.32
C HIS A 321 -11.18 -11.34 0.27
N GLN A 322 -11.66 -12.54 0.65
CA GLN A 322 -11.79 -13.66 -0.30
C GLN A 322 -12.80 -13.34 -1.41
N ASP A 323 -13.92 -12.68 -1.08
CA ASP A 323 -14.92 -12.27 -2.07
C ASP A 323 -14.34 -11.24 -3.06
N LEU A 324 -13.64 -10.23 -2.55
CA LEU A 324 -12.96 -9.23 -3.37
C LEU A 324 -11.88 -9.86 -4.25
N MET A 325 -11.07 -10.77 -3.70
CA MET A 325 -10.04 -11.49 -4.45
C MET A 325 -10.61 -12.39 -5.55
N ALA A 326 -11.75 -13.02 -5.34
CA ALA A 326 -12.43 -13.82 -6.38
C ALA A 326 -12.82 -12.94 -7.58
N PHE A 327 -13.32 -11.72 -7.32
CA PHE A 327 -13.58 -10.74 -8.37
C PHE A 327 -12.30 -10.32 -9.08
N VAL A 328 -11.27 -9.93 -8.33
CA VAL A 328 -9.98 -9.49 -8.88
C VAL A 328 -9.36 -10.59 -9.75
N ALA A 329 -9.25 -11.81 -9.25
CA ALA A 329 -8.68 -12.93 -9.99
C ALA A 329 -9.44 -13.20 -11.30
N SER A 330 -10.77 -13.13 -11.29
CA SER A 330 -11.60 -13.27 -12.49
C SER A 330 -11.36 -12.14 -13.48
N ASN A 331 -11.25 -10.92 -13.00
CA ASN A 331 -11.10 -9.73 -13.82
C ASN A 331 -9.72 -9.67 -14.50
N GLN A 332 -8.67 -10.16 -13.83
CA GLN A 332 -7.30 -10.10 -14.31
C GLN A 332 -6.93 -11.14 -15.38
N ARG A 333 -7.80 -12.08 -15.70
CA ARG A 333 -7.49 -13.18 -16.63
C ARG A 333 -6.92 -12.76 -18.00
N TYR A 334 -7.33 -11.61 -18.50
CA TYR A 334 -6.90 -11.08 -19.79
C TYR A 334 -6.03 -9.83 -19.68
N VAL A 335 -5.68 -9.41 -18.46
CA VAL A 335 -4.82 -8.25 -18.23
C VAL A 335 -3.35 -8.67 -18.43
N SER A 336 -3.01 -8.87 -19.72
CA SER A 336 -1.68 -9.26 -20.17
C SER A 336 -1.24 -8.35 -21.30
N GLY A 337 0.01 -7.91 -21.27
CA GLY A 337 0.53 -6.97 -22.26
C GLY A 337 1.77 -6.23 -21.77
N VAL A 338 2.17 -5.21 -22.50
CA VAL A 338 3.32 -4.38 -22.17
C VAL A 338 2.92 -2.91 -22.16
N ALA A 339 3.27 -2.22 -21.08
CA ALA A 339 3.18 -0.77 -20.97
C ALA A 339 4.58 -0.13 -21.03
N ARG A 340 4.72 0.95 -21.78
CA ARG A 340 5.92 1.77 -21.83
C ARG A 340 5.70 3.03 -21.02
N VAL A 341 6.60 3.28 -20.09
CA VAL A 341 6.53 4.36 -19.13
C VAL A 341 7.76 5.25 -19.29
N LYS A 342 7.54 6.55 -19.38
CA LYS A 342 8.58 7.57 -19.36
C LYS A 342 8.65 8.25 -18.00
N LEU A 343 9.82 8.21 -17.39
CA LEU A 343 10.12 8.77 -16.08
C LEU A 343 10.94 10.06 -16.26
N PHE A 344 10.45 11.17 -15.72
CA PHE A 344 11.13 12.45 -15.86
C PHE A 344 10.70 13.45 -14.80
N LYS A 345 11.64 13.99 -14.02
CA LYS A 345 11.41 15.11 -13.09
C LYS A 345 10.18 14.94 -12.18
N GLY A 346 10.05 13.78 -11.56
CA GLY A 346 8.91 13.44 -10.68
C GLY A 346 7.66 12.95 -11.39
N HIS A 347 7.64 12.93 -12.72
CA HIS A 347 6.51 12.50 -13.52
C HIS A 347 6.67 11.07 -14.04
N CYS A 348 5.56 10.33 -14.01
CA CYS A 348 5.40 9.03 -14.60
C CYS A 348 4.38 9.16 -15.75
N MET A 349 4.82 9.01 -16.99
CA MET A 349 3.99 9.22 -18.18
C MET A 349 3.94 7.96 -19.02
N ILE A 350 2.75 7.53 -19.41
CA ILE A 350 2.59 6.40 -20.31
C ILE A 350 2.82 6.86 -21.78
N THR A 351 3.76 6.20 -22.45
CA THR A 351 4.12 6.52 -23.86
C THR A 351 3.73 5.42 -24.84
N GLY A 352 3.35 4.22 -24.35
CA GLY A 352 2.91 3.13 -25.21
C GLY A 352 2.25 2.02 -24.40
N ARG A 353 1.37 1.28 -25.07
CA ARG A 353 0.72 0.08 -24.53
C ARG A 353 0.36 -0.89 -25.64
N LYS A 354 0.51 -2.18 -25.41
CA LYS A 354 0.10 -3.24 -26.33
C LYS A 354 -0.35 -4.47 -25.58
N SER A 355 -1.33 -5.19 -26.16
CA SER A 355 -1.84 -6.45 -25.61
C SER A 355 -2.43 -7.28 -26.75
N GLU A 356 -2.24 -8.60 -26.71
CA GLU A 356 -2.93 -9.55 -27.60
C GLU A 356 -4.43 -9.68 -27.28
N HIS A 357 -4.81 -9.33 -26.03
CA HIS A 357 -6.19 -9.32 -25.57
C HIS A 357 -6.86 -7.94 -25.68
N SER A 358 -6.28 -7.03 -26.46
CA SER A 358 -6.79 -5.67 -26.61
C SER A 358 -8.20 -5.66 -27.18
N LEU A 359 -9.09 -4.91 -26.51
CA LEU A 359 -10.42 -4.55 -27.00
C LEU A 359 -10.39 -3.30 -27.89
N TYR A 360 -9.27 -2.57 -27.90
CA TYR A 360 -9.06 -1.47 -28.81
C TYR A 360 -8.78 -2.03 -30.21
N ARG A 361 -9.66 -1.70 -31.15
CA ARG A 361 -9.57 -2.10 -32.56
C ARG A 361 -9.39 -0.87 -33.40
N HIS A 362 -8.22 -0.74 -34.03
CA HIS A 362 -7.88 0.43 -34.83
C HIS A 362 -8.91 0.68 -35.94
N GLU A 363 -9.33 -0.38 -36.63
CA GLU A 363 -10.31 -0.37 -37.69
C GLU A 363 -11.71 0.11 -37.30
N LEU A 364 -12.03 0.13 -35.99
CA LEU A 364 -13.30 0.67 -35.45
C LEU A 364 -13.15 2.06 -34.86
N ALA A 365 -11.91 2.50 -34.64
CA ALA A 365 -11.62 3.75 -33.94
C ALA A 365 -11.02 4.83 -34.86
N THR A 366 -10.55 4.45 -36.04
CA THR A 366 -9.95 5.36 -36.99
C THR A 366 -11.01 6.24 -37.68
N TYR A 367 -10.59 7.45 -38.09
CA TYR A 367 -11.36 8.35 -38.96
C TYR A 367 -10.81 8.37 -40.38
N GLU A 368 -9.86 7.47 -40.68
CA GLU A 368 -9.17 7.40 -41.96
C GLU A 368 -9.73 6.32 -42.85
N GLU A 369 -9.12 6.14 -44.02
CA GLU A 369 -9.46 5.08 -44.96
C GLU A 369 -9.33 3.70 -44.30
N GLY A 370 -10.38 2.85 -44.44
CA GLY A 370 -10.45 1.55 -43.77
C GLY A 370 -11.30 1.49 -42.51
N ASP A 371 -11.98 2.59 -42.13
CA ASP A 371 -12.98 2.59 -41.05
C ASP A 371 -14.08 1.54 -41.31
N GLN A 372 -14.25 0.66 -40.33
CA GLN A 372 -15.28 -0.41 -40.32
C GLN A 372 -16.47 -0.09 -39.41
N TYR A 373 -16.47 1.11 -38.77
CA TYR A 373 -17.57 1.50 -37.91
C TYR A 373 -18.83 1.81 -38.71
N ASP A 374 -19.94 1.15 -38.44
CA ASP A 374 -21.24 1.44 -39.08
C ASP A 374 -21.83 2.75 -38.51
N SER A 375 -21.41 3.87 -39.07
CA SER A 375 -21.94 5.19 -38.73
C SER A 375 -23.44 5.35 -39.07
N SER A 376 -24.00 4.54 -39.99
CA SER A 376 -25.41 4.62 -40.35
C SER A 376 -26.32 4.15 -39.18
N ALA A 377 -25.86 3.17 -38.41
CA ALA A 377 -26.59 2.67 -37.24
C ALA A 377 -26.63 3.71 -36.06
N ALA A 378 -25.71 4.69 -36.03
CA ALA A 378 -25.65 5.68 -34.96
C ALA A 378 -26.92 6.50 -34.81
N GLN A 379 -27.56 6.88 -35.92
CA GLN A 379 -28.84 7.64 -35.89
C GLN A 379 -29.95 6.88 -35.16
N GLY A 380 -30.10 5.57 -35.46
CA GLY A 380 -31.08 4.71 -34.78
C GLY A 380 -30.78 4.55 -33.29
N PHE A 381 -29.50 4.33 -32.94
CA PHE A 381 -29.04 4.24 -31.56
C PHE A 381 -29.34 5.50 -30.79
N ILE A 382 -28.96 6.69 -31.31
CA ILE A 382 -29.17 7.99 -30.67
C ILE A 382 -30.65 8.21 -30.35
N LYS A 383 -31.54 7.89 -31.32
CA LYS A 383 -33.00 8.05 -31.17
C LYS A 383 -33.53 7.20 -30.00
N ILE A 384 -33.14 5.92 -29.91
CA ILE A 384 -33.58 5.00 -28.85
C ILE A 384 -32.92 5.38 -27.51
N HIS A 385 -31.63 5.63 -27.50
CA HIS A 385 -30.89 6.02 -26.30
C HIS A 385 -31.44 7.29 -25.65
N GLY A 386 -31.81 8.29 -26.49
CA GLY A 386 -32.39 9.54 -26.04
C GLY A 386 -33.90 9.48 -25.69
N LEU A 387 -34.56 8.33 -25.93
CA LEU A 387 -36.03 8.24 -25.82
C LEU A 387 -36.54 8.53 -24.42
N SER A 388 -35.89 8.01 -23.39
CA SER A 388 -36.25 8.27 -21.99
C SER A 388 -36.14 9.77 -21.66
N GLN A 389 -35.04 10.41 -22.02
CA GLN A 389 -34.79 11.83 -21.76
C GLN A 389 -35.77 12.74 -22.53
N THR A 390 -36.00 12.43 -23.81
CA THR A 390 -36.98 13.21 -24.61
C THR A 390 -38.41 13.05 -24.11
N THR A 391 -38.77 11.85 -23.61
CA THR A 391 -40.07 11.60 -23.02
C THR A 391 -40.23 12.39 -21.71
N GLN A 392 -39.24 12.33 -20.84
CA GLN A 392 -39.25 13.10 -19.59
C GLN A 392 -39.33 14.60 -19.85
N ALA A 393 -38.49 15.12 -20.78
CA ALA A 393 -38.54 16.53 -21.16
C ALA A 393 -39.94 16.96 -21.63
N LYS A 394 -40.61 16.18 -22.48
CA LYS A 394 -41.94 16.50 -22.99
C LYS A 394 -43.03 16.48 -21.90
N HIS A 395 -42.99 15.55 -20.98
CA HIS A 395 -44.08 15.32 -20.04
C HIS A 395 -43.88 15.98 -18.67
N GLN A 396 -42.67 16.23 -18.26
CA GLN A 396 -42.32 16.77 -16.95
C GLN A 396 -41.65 18.15 -17.02
N MET A 397 -40.61 18.30 -17.81
CA MET A 397 -39.76 19.49 -17.77
C MET A 397 -40.33 20.63 -18.64
N LEU A 398 -40.83 20.35 -19.87
CA LEU A 398 -41.24 21.38 -20.80
C LEU A 398 -42.66 21.91 -20.52
N LYS A 399 -43.50 21.21 -19.75
CA LYS A 399 -44.81 21.67 -19.39
C LYS A 399 -44.77 22.77 -18.32
N ASP A 400 -43.84 22.71 -17.41
CA ASP A 400 -43.75 23.62 -16.26
C ASP A 400 -42.83 24.81 -16.52
N MET A 401 -41.96 24.76 -17.53
CA MET A 401 -40.94 25.78 -17.78
C MET A 401 -41.33 26.85 -18.83
N GLY A 402 -42.52 26.78 -19.44
CA GLY A 402 -43.00 27.78 -20.40
C GLY A 402 -41.97 28.03 -21.54
N SER A 403 -41.62 29.29 -21.79
CA SER A 403 -40.64 29.71 -22.78
C SER A 403 -39.17 29.57 -22.31
N HIS A 404 -38.90 29.23 -21.06
CA HIS A 404 -37.56 29.13 -20.48
C HIS A 404 -36.95 27.76 -20.75
N ARG A 405 -36.71 27.46 -22.01
CA ARG A 405 -36.27 26.10 -22.43
C ARG A 405 -34.82 25.74 -22.11
N MET A 406 -33.99 26.65 -21.65
CA MET A 406 -32.57 26.41 -21.56
C MET A 406 -31.87 27.27 -20.51
N GLU A 407 -32.42 27.38 -19.29
CA GLU A 407 -31.55 27.83 -18.21
C GLU A 407 -30.53 26.76 -17.90
N LEU A 408 -29.25 27.11 -18.01
CA LEU A 408 -28.16 26.21 -17.63
C LEU A 408 -28.30 25.89 -16.14
N PRO A 409 -28.21 24.61 -15.75
CA PRO A 409 -28.22 24.25 -14.35
C PRO A 409 -27.10 25.00 -13.63
N SER A 410 -27.48 25.82 -12.64
CA SER A 410 -26.53 26.57 -11.83
C SER A 410 -26.41 25.96 -10.46
N ILE A 411 -25.19 25.64 -10.03
CA ILE A 411 -24.88 25.27 -8.65
C ILE A 411 -24.78 26.49 -7.72
N ILE A 412 -24.86 27.69 -8.29
CA ILE A 412 -24.91 28.95 -7.54
C ILE A 412 -26.40 29.30 -7.36
N PRO A 413 -26.94 29.36 -6.13
CA PRO A 413 -28.32 29.78 -5.93
C PRO A 413 -28.52 31.19 -6.48
N PRO A 414 -29.67 31.48 -7.12
CA PRO A 414 -29.98 32.82 -7.55
C PRO A 414 -29.90 33.78 -6.35
N LYS A 415 -29.32 34.98 -6.57
CA LYS A 415 -29.21 36.01 -5.56
C LYS A 415 -30.59 36.56 -5.18
#